data_ef0208cfc4c0b403ff16040d997970bb
#
_entry.id   ef0208cfc4c0b403ff16040d997970bb
#
_cell.length_a   1.000
_cell.length_b   1.000
_cell.length_c   1.000
_cell.angle_alpha   90.00
_cell.angle_beta   90.00
_cell.angle_gamma   90.00
#
_symmetry.space_group_name_H-M   'P 1'
#
loop_
_entity.id
_entity.type
_entity.pdbx_description
1 polymer ?
#
loop_
_entity_poly.entity_id
_entity_poly.type
_entity_poly.pdbx_seq_one_letter_code
_entity_poly.pdbx_strand_id
1 'polypeptide(L)'
;MALRVLLGKTVGKNCSSIDDGERVLDLIRPELTKGFPVELDFEGVKLVLTPFLNTCFGNLLEHYGKEKIMANVAIRNASVDFLRRINEFIDRKDKESTQASAREILEELFDEDGLTDSYS
;
A
#
# COMPACT_ATOMS: atom_id res chain seq x y z
N MET A 1 20.87 -3.72 4.19
CA MET A 1 21.10 -3.95 2.78
C MET A 1 19.83 -3.68 2.01
N ALA A 2 19.91 -3.01 0.86
CA ALA A 2 18.72 -2.70 0.07
C ALA A 2 18.37 -3.85 -0.87
N LEU A 3 17.12 -4.24 -0.90
CA LEU A 3 16.62 -5.24 -1.85
C LEU A 3 16.05 -4.53 -3.06
N ARG A 4 16.43 -4.93 -4.24
CA ARG A 4 15.87 -4.43 -5.48
C ARG A 4 15.05 -5.52 -6.16
N VAL A 5 13.77 -5.26 -6.37
CA VAL A 5 12.88 -6.20 -7.04
C VAL A 5 12.61 -5.70 -8.45
N LEU A 6 13.02 -6.49 -9.44
CA LEU A 6 12.78 -6.21 -10.84
C LEU A 6 11.41 -6.78 -11.21
N LEU A 7 10.39 -5.94 -11.16
CA LEU A 7 9.01 -6.39 -11.37
C LEU A 7 8.79 -7.01 -12.74
N GLY A 8 9.43 -6.47 -13.76
CA GLY A 8 9.32 -7.02 -15.11
C GLY A 8 9.81 -8.46 -15.23
N LYS A 9 10.73 -8.87 -14.36
CA LYS A 9 11.24 -10.24 -14.32
C LYS A 9 10.48 -11.11 -13.32
N THR A 10 10.15 -10.54 -12.18
CA THR A 10 9.49 -11.26 -11.09
C THR A 10 8.03 -11.57 -11.41
N VAL A 11 7.33 -10.60 -11.96
CA VAL A 11 5.91 -10.67 -12.24
C VAL A 11 5.65 -10.74 -13.74
N GLY A 12 6.37 -9.93 -14.52
CA GLY A 12 6.17 -9.81 -15.95
C GLY A 12 5.70 -8.42 -16.34
N LYS A 13 5.21 -8.29 -17.57
CA LYS A 13 4.77 -7.01 -18.12
C LYS A 13 3.55 -6.44 -17.42
N ASN A 14 2.73 -7.28 -16.84
CA ASN A 14 1.44 -6.89 -16.26
C ASN A 14 1.44 -7.13 -14.75
N CYS A 15 1.40 -6.06 -13.99
CA CYS A 15 1.18 -6.10 -12.55
C CYS A 15 -0.32 -5.93 -12.33
N SER A 16 -1.09 -7.00 -12.52
CA SER A 16 -2.53 -6.89 -12.64
C SER A 16 -3.34 -7.73 -11.66
N SER A 17 -2.79 -8.80 -11.12
CA SER A 17 -3.55 -9.72 -10.30
C SER A 17 -3.18 -9.66 -8.83
N ILE A 18 -4.05 -10.26 -8.01
CA ILE A 18 -3.80 -10.44 -6.59
C ILE A 18 -2.56 -11.31 -6.38
N ASP A 19 -2.43 -12.38 -7.15
CA ASP A 19 -1.28 -13.28 -7.07
C ASP A 19 0.04 -12.55 -7.33
N ASP A 20 0.04 -11.66 -8.32
CA ASP A 20 1.21 -10.85 -8.61
C ASP A 20 1.58 -9.96 -7.43
N GLY A 21 0.58 -9.34 -6.82
CA GLY A 21 0.78 -8.49 -5.64
C GLY A 21 1.33 -9.28 -4.46
N GLU A 22 0.81 -10.48 -4.23
CA GLU A 22 1.28 -11.35 -3.15
C GLU A 22 2.72 -11.79 -3.37
N ARG A 23 3.08 -12.10 -4.61
CA ARG A 23 4.44 -12.50 -4.95
C ARG A 23 5.45 -11.41 -4.62
N VAL A 24 5.14 -10.17 -4.97
CA VAL A 24 6.01 -9.03 -4.65
C VAL A 24 6.05 -8.81 -3.15
N LEU A 25 4.89 -8.86 -2.49
CA LEU A 25 4.77 -8.66 -1.05
C LEU A 25 5.61 -9.66 -0.27
N ASP A 26 5.59 -10.93 -0.68
CA ASP A 26 6.37 -11.99 -0.02
C ASP A 26 7.88 -11.73 -0.10
N LEU A 27 8.33 -11.09 -1.18
CA LEU A 27 9.74 -10.76 -1.35
C LEU A 27 10.16 -9.58 -0.49
N ILE A 28 9.32 -8.57 -0.36
CA ILE A 28 9.73 -7.32 0.29
C ILE A 28 9.39 -7.25 1.77
N ARG A 29 8.37 -7.98 2.21
CA ARG A 29 7.94 -7.94 3.61
C ARG A 29 9.05 -8.30 4.61
N PRO A 30 9.83 -9.37 4.40
CA PRO A 30 10.91 -9.69 5.34
C PRO A 30 11.94 -8.58 5.48
N GLU A 31 12.26 -7.90 4.38
CA GLU A 31 13.23 -6.82 4.40
C GLU A 31 12.70 -5.60 5.15
N LEU A 32 11.45 -5.24 4.89
CA LEU A 32 10.82 -4.10 5.57
C LEU A 32 10.67 -4.37 7.07
N THR A 33 10.36 -5.60 7.44
CA THR A 33 10.25 -5.98 8.86
C THR A 33 11.58 -5.80 9.58
N LYS A 34 12.69 -6.07 8.89
CA LYS A 34 14.02 -5.87 9.45
C LYS A 34 14.47 -4.41 9.43
N GLY A 35 13.69 -3.54 8.80
CA GLY A 35 14.02 -2.13 8.69
C GLY A 35 14.90 -1.79 7.52
N PHE A 36 15.06 -2.69 6.56
CA PHE A 36 15.88 -2.44 5.37
C PHE A 36 15.05 -1.81 4.26
N PRO A 37 15.64 -0.89 3.47
CA PRO A 37 14.94 -0.30 2.35
C PRO A 37 14.77 -1.28 1.18
N VAL A 38 13.73 -1.05 0.40
CA VAL A 38 13.40 -1.87 -0.76
C VAL A 38 13.20 -0.96 -1.97
N GLU A 39 13.68 -1.39 -3.12
CA GLU A 39 13.44 -0.71 -4.38
C GLU A 39 12.56 -1.58 -5.27
N LEU A 40 11.50 -1.00 -5.79
CA LEU A 40 10.63 -1.66 -6.76
C LEU A 40 10.91 -1.05 -8.12
N ASP A 41 11.47 -1.85 -9.01
CA ASP A 41 11.88 -1.41 -10.34
C ASP A 41 10.82 -1.82 -11.35
N PHE A 42 10.22 -0.83 -12.00
CA PHE A 42 9.12 -1.03 -12.95
C PHE A 42 9.59 -1.14 -14.40
N GLU A 43 10.90 -1.28 -14.64
CA GLU A 43 11.39 -1.43 -16.00
C GLU A 43 10.74 -2.64 -16.67
N GLY A 44 10.20 -2.45 -17.87
CA GLY A 44 9.53 -3.51 -18.61
C GLY A 44 8.08 -3.74 -18.25
N VAL A 45 7.59 -3.12 -17.20
CA VAL A 45 6.17 -3.22 -16.81
C VAL A 45 5.35 -2.30 -17.70
N LYS A 46 4.30 -2.86 -18.29
CA LYS A 46 3.41 -2.14 -19.21
C LYS A 46 2.07 -1.79 -18.61
N LEU A 47 1.65 -2.52 -17.60
CA LEU A 47 0.32 -2.36 -17.02
C LEU A 47 0.39 -2.53 -15.51
N VAL A 48 -0.30 -1.63 -14.79
CA VAL A 48 -0.45 -1.72 -13.33
C VAL A 48 -1.94 -1.51 -13.02
N LEU A 49 -2.57 -2.50 -12.42
CA LEU A 49 -4.00 -2.46 -12.10
C LEU A 49 -4.26 -2.45 -10.61
N THR A 50 -5.46 -2.00 -10.24
CA THR A 50 -5.89 -1.86 -8.85
C THR A 50 -5.75 -3.12 -8.00
N PRO A 51 -6.10 -4.33 -8.49
CA PRO A 51 -5.91 -5.54 -7.66
C PRO A 51 -4.47 -5.75 -7.22
N PHE A 52 -3.51 -5.46 -8.08
CA PHE A 52 -2.10 -5.53 -7.73
C PHE A 52 -1.74 -4.48 -6.67
N LEU A 53 -2.14 -3.23 -6.90
CA LEU A 53 -1.85 -2.14 -5.98
C LEU A 53 -2.47 -2.40 -4.61
N ASN A 54 -3.72 -2.84 -4.59
CA ASN A 54 -4.42 -3.11 -3.36
C ASN A 54 -3.76 -4.24 -2.55
N THR A 55 -3.32 -5.30 -3.22
CA THR A 55 -2.68 -6.41 -2.55
C THR A 55 -1.29 -6.03 -2.04
N CYS A 56 -0.47 -5.41 -2.88
CA CYS A 56 0.89 -5.05 -2.51
C CYS A 56 0.93 -3.83 -1.58
N PHE A 57 0.52 -2.68 -2.07
CA PHE A 57 0.61 -1.43 -1.30
C PHE A 57 -0.45 -1.31 -0.22
N GLY A 58 -1.63 -1.87 -0.44
CA GLY A 58 -2.67 -1.88 0.57
C GLY A 58 -2.24 -2.62 1.83
N ASN A 59 -1.64 -3.79 1.67
CA ASN A 59 -1.11 -4.55 2.81
C ASN A 59 0.04 -3.84 3.50
N LEU A 60 0.92 -3.23 2.72
CA LEU A 60 2.04 -2.48 3.29
C LEU A 60 1.55 -1.31 4.13
N LEU A 61 0.53 -0.60 3.65
CA LEU A 61 -0.05 0.52 4.40
C LEU A 61 -0.67 0.06 5.71
N GLU A 62 -1.37 -1.07 5.70
CA GLU A 62 -1.98 -1.60 6.92
C GLU A 62 -0.96 -2.00 7.97
N HIS A 63 0.16 -2.60 7.54
CA HIS A 63 1.16 -3.10 8.47
C HIS A 63 2.19 -2.06 8.91
N TYR A 64 2.55 -1.15 8.03
CA TYR A 64 3.68 -0.23 8.31
C TYR A 64 3.29 1.23 8.36
N GLY A 65 2.18 1.60 7.73
CA GLY A 65 1.78 3.00 7.63
C GLY A 65 2.48 3.76 6.51
N LYS A 66 1.90 4.88 6.12
CA LYS A 66 2.36 5.67 4.99
C LYS A 66 3.78 6.18 5.16
N GLU A 67 4.10 6.71 6.35
CA GLU A 67 5.42 7.31 6.60
C GLU A 67 6.54 6.29 6.42
N LYS A 68 6.37 5.10 6.97
CA LYS A 68 7.38 4.06 6.88
C LYS A 68 7.56 3.57 5.45
N ILE A 69 6.47 3.45 4.70
CA ILE A 69 6.53 3.05 3.30
C ILE A 69 7.25 4.10 2.47
N MET A 70 6.91 5.36 2.64
CA MET A 70 7.55 6.45 1.89
C MET A 70 9.03 6.56 2.20
N ALA A 71 9.44 6.21 3.41
CA ALA A 71 10.84 6.25 3.81
C ALA A 71 11.64 5.05 3.33
N ASN A 72 11.02 3.88 3.19
CA ASN A 72 11.74 2.63 2.97
C ASN A 72 11.45 1.94 1.64
N VAL A 73 10.46 2.38 0.89
CA VAL A 73 10.14 1.81 -0.42
C VAL A 73 10.37 2.86 -1.49
N ALA A 74 11.31 2.58 -2.38
CA ALA A 74 11.61 3.46 -3.50
C ALA A 74 11.05 2.85 -4.78
N ILE A 75 10.51 3.71 -5.63
CA ILE A 75 9.99 3.32 -6.94
C ILE A 75 11.00 3.76 -7.99
N ARG A 76 11.44 2.81 -8.82
CA ARG A 76 12.43 3.07 -9.87
C ARG A 76 11.85 2.74 -11.25
N ASN A 77 12.27 3.53 -12.24
CA ASN A 77 11.91 3.29 -13.65
C ASN A 77 10.42 3.18 -13.93
N ALA A 78 9.60 3.84 -13.13
CA ALA A 78 8.18 3.91 -13.34
C ALA A 78 7.85 5.15 -14.18
N SER A 79 6.86 5.03 -15.06
CA SER A 79 6.38 6.17 -15.82
C SER A 79 5.72 7.18 -14.88
N VAL A 80 5.54 8.41 -15.37
CA VAL A 80 4.83 9.44 -14.61
C VAL A 80 3.41 8.98 -14.27
N ASP A 81 2.75 8.28 -15.19
CA ASP A 81 1.43 7.74 -14.95
C ASP A 81 1.41 6.69 -13.85
N PHE A 82 2.39 5.79 -13.84
CA PHE A 82 2.47 4.77 -12.79
C PHE A 82 2.73 5.42 -11.43
N LEU A 83 3.67 6.36 -11.38
CA LEU A 83 3.97 7.07 -10.14
C LEU A 83 2.75 7.79 -9.60
N ARG A 84 2.00 8.46 -10.48
CA ARG A 84 0.79 9.16 -10.09
C ARG A 84 -0.25 8.21 -9.53
N ARG A 85 -0.49 7.09 -10.21
CA ARG A 85 -1.45 6.07 -9.75
C ARG A 85 -1.08 5.50 -8.39
N ILE A 86 0.20 5.19 -8.22
CA ILE A 86 0.69 4.64 -6.95
C ILE A 86 0.51 5.65 -5.83
N ASN A 87 0.91 6.90 -6.06
CA ASN A 87 0.78 7.96 -5.06
C ASN A 87 -0.68 8.25 -4.72
N GLU A 88 -1.55 8.32 -5.71
CA GLU A 88 -2.98 8.53 -5.48
C GLU A 88 -3.59 7.37 -4.69
N PHE A 89 -3.19 6.16 -5.01
CA PHE A 89 -3.66 4.97 -4.29
C PHE A 89 -3.24 5.03 -2.82
N ILE A 90 -1.96 5.32 -2.57
CA ILE A 90 -1.44 5.40 -1.20
C ILE A 90 -2.15 6.48 -0.41
N ASP A 91 -2.31 7.66 -0.98
CA ASP A 91 -2.98 8.78 -0.31
C ASP A 91 -4.43 8.46 0.02
N ARG A 92 -5.15 7.86 -0.92
CA ARG A 92 -6.55 7.50 -0.72
C ARG A 92 -6.71 6.45 0.37
N LYS A 93 -5.89 5.40 0.34
CA LYS A 93 -5.95 4.35 1.34
C LYS A 93 -5.56 4.84 2.73
N ASP A 94 -4.57 5.71 2.80
CA ASP A 94 -4.16 6.32 4.06
C ASP A 94 -5.29 7.14 4.67
N LYS A 95 -5.99 7.93 3.87
CA LYS A 95 -7.12 8.73 4.32
C LYS A 95 -8.29 7.86 4.77
N GLU A 96 -8.60 6.81 4.02
CA GLU A 96 -9.67 5.88 4.38
C GLU A 96 -9.38 5.21 5.72
N SER A 97 -8.16 4.78 5.93
CA SER A 97 -7.75 4.14 7.18
C SER A 97 -7.86 5.11 8.35
N THR A 98 -7.41 6.35 8.18
CA THR A 98 -7.49 7.37 9.20
C THR A 98 -8.94 7.70 9.55
N GLN A 99 -9.79 7.85 8.56
CA GLN A 99 -11.21 8.15 8.77
C GLN A 99 -11.92 6.99 9.47
N ALA A 100 -11.62 5.76 9.10
CA ALA A 100 -12.20 4.58 9.74
C ALA A 100 -11.82 4.52 11.20
N SER A 101 -10.55 4.76 11.52
CA SER A 101 -10.08 4.77 12.90
C SER A 101 -10.73 5.87 13.73
N ALA A 102 -10.87 7.06 13.17
CA ALA A 102 -11.52 8.17 13.85
C ALA A 102 -12.99 7.86 14.12
N ARG A 103 -13.66 7.23 13.16
CA ARG A 103 -15.07 6.85 13.32
C ARG A 103 -15.24 5.82 14.44
N GLU A 104 -14.37 4.83 14.50
CA GLU A 104 -14.41 3.82 15.55
C GLU A 104 -14.24 4.41 16.92
N ILE A 105 -13.30 5.33 17.07
CA ILE A 105 -13.07 6.02 18.34
C ILE A 105 -14.30 6.81 18.77
N LEU A 106 -14.91 7.54 17.84
CA LEU A 106 -16.11 8.32 18.14
C LEU A 106 -17.27 7.43 18.53
N GLU A 107 -17.46 6.29 17.88
CA GLU A 107 -18.50 5.35 18.21
C GLU A 107 -18.32 4.80 19.63
N GLU A 108 -17.10 4.45 19.99
CA GLU A 108 -16.81 3.98 21.35
C GLU A 108 -17.12 5.03 22.41
N LEU A 109 -16.78 6.29 22.10
CA LEU A 109 -16.98 7.37 23.07
C LEU A 109 -18.43 7.69 23.31
N PHE A 110 -19.28 7.58 22.31
CA PHE A 110 -20.67 8.03 22.40
C PHE A 110 -21.69 6.92 22.54
N ASP A 111 -21.31 5.71 22.23
CA ASP A 111 -22.24 4.60 22.16
C ASP A 111 -22.94 4.29 23.49
N GLU A 112 -22.20 4.30 24.58
CA GLU A 112 -22.71 3.99 25.91
C GLU A 112 -23.56 5.08 26.51
N ASP A 113 -23.38 6.30 26.05
CA ASP A 113 -24.10 7.46 26.60
C ASP A 113 -25.46 7.66 26.01
N GLY A 114 -25.81 6.90 25.01
CA GLY A 114 -27.05 7.08 24.32
C GLY A 114 -27.12 8.31 23.44
N LEU A 115 -26.01 9.00 23.26
CA LEU A 115 -25.94 10.18 22.42
C LEU A 115 -26.20 9.82 20.95
N THR A 116 -25.87 8.61 20.58
CA THR A 116 -26.14 8.11 19.24
C THR A 116 -27.62 8.10 18.94
N ASP A 117 -28.45 7.89 19.95
CA ASP A 117 -29.89 7.88 19.80
C ASP A 117 -30.42 9.23 19.36
N SER A 118 -29.78 10.29 19.80
CA SER A 118 -30.20 11.64 19.43
C SER A 118 -29.87 11.99 17.99
N TYR A 119 -28.98 11.26 17.36
CA TYR A 119 -28.65 11.46 15.98
C TYR A 119 -29.41 10.60 15.02
N SER A 120 -30.02 9.60 15.54
CA SER A 120 -30.70 8.59 14.73
C SER A 120 -32.01 9.06 14.19
#